data_bae6f7d21fc8b1846e491a7dbfba514f
#
_entry.id   bae6f7d21fc8b1846e491a7dbfba514f
#
_cell.length_a   1.000
_cell.length_b   1.000
_cell.length_c   1.000
_cell.angle_alpha   90.00
_cell.angle_beta   90.00
_cell.angle_gamma   90.00
#
_symmetry.space_group_name_H-M   'P 1'
#
loop_
_entity.id
_entity.type
_entity.pdbx_description
1 polymer ?
#
loop_
_entity_poly.entity_id
_entity_poly.type
_entity_poly.pdbx_seq_one_letter_code
_entity_poly.pdbx_strand_id
1 'polypeptide(L)'
;MMLPAGMDPRTPVLVGVGQVVHRGGEPGLPGPVELAAESLRRAGADSGAGDRLLRDADVIASVAPVSRPYTDLGALVAAELGASPKRTLQSVRFGGDAPQRLLNLLAQDIAEGRAEIALLTGAEAVASGNAASRGGIAVDWPDQAETVLPTQIIGSDRGPNSDMENAAGLWGPVYFYALMETALRARLGLNKAEHLERIGGLWSRLSEIAVGNPHAWMPVAQSVADLVTPTPANRLVSSPYTKLLVANLTVDQGAGLIVCSAAAADAAGVPRDRWVFPHGGASATEEWFVTERADMGASPAIAAAGRSALAAAGVGIDDVAHLDLYSCFPVAVQVAAQAFGLPIDDPSRPLSVTGGLTFAGGPGNNYTLHSIATMAQVLRADPESYGLTTALGWYITKHGVGVFSTRPPRRLFRAVEAEPVAARREIAPGYTGSATVEAYTVPYRKTRDGDEPEAVVISALTPDGARTLVRACDADTIAAFTDGDPLGASVEITDADKITLL
;
A
#
# COMPACT_ATOMS: atom_id res chain seq x y z
N MET A 1 -35.71 3.82 -12.39
CA MET A 1 -35.29 2.74 -13.33
C MET A 1 -35.50 1.42 -12.61
N MET A 2 -35.85 0.32 -13.24
CA MET A 2 -35.98 -0.97 -12.55
C MET A 2 -34.63 -1.69 -12.54
N LEU A 3 -34.30 -2.37 -11.45
CA LEU A 3 -33.13 -3.22 -11.39
C LEU A 3 -33.13 -4.29 -12.50
N PRO A 4 -31.96 -4.68 -13.03
CA PRO A 4 -31.88 -5.80 -13.96
C PRO A 4 -32.57 -7.04 -13.39
N ALA A 5 -33.28 -7.79 -14.24
CA ALA A 5 -33.96 -9.00 -13.81
C ALA A 5 -32.99 -9.99 -13.14
N GLY A 6 -33.34 -10.41 -11.93
CA GLY A 6 -32.52 -11.37 -11.14
C GLY A 6 -31.41 -10.74 -10.30
N MET A 7 -31.18 -9.43 -10.35
CA MET A 7 -30.21 -8.79 -9.47
C MET A 7 -30.79 -8.63 -8.04
N ASP A 8 -30.05 -9.11 -7.03
CA ASP A 8 -30.42 -8.87 -5.63
C ASP A 8 -30.31 -7.36 -5.34
N PRO A 9 -31.35 -6.73 -4.77
CA PRO A 9 -31.33 -5.30 -4.45
C PRO A 9 -30.23 -4.88 -3.48
N ARG A 10 -29.67 -5.82 -2.70
CA ARG A 10 -28.55 -5.61 -1.78
C ARG A 10 -27.18 -5.81 -2.44
N THR A 11 -27.10 -6.06 -3.75
CA THR A 11 -25.81 -6.14 -4.45
C THR A 11 -25.02 -4.86 -4.22
N PRO A 12 -23.79 -4.91 -3.64
CA PRO A 12 -22.98 -3.72 -3.44
C PRO A 12 -22.46 -3.19 -4.79
N VAL A 13 -22.53 -1.88 -4.96
CA VAL A 13 -22.09 -1.18 -6.17
C VAL A 13 -21.24 0.02 -5.78
N LEU A 14 -20.05 0.13 -6.33
CA LEU A 14 -19.24 1.34 -6.32
C LEU A 14 -19.78 2.27 -7.41
N VAL A 15 -20.38 3.38 -7.01
CA VAL A 15 -21.12 4.28 -7.92
C VAL A 15 -20.44 5.62 -8.13
N GLY A 16 -19.58 6.05 -7.20
CA GLY A 16 -18.87 7.32 -7.28
C GLY A 16 -17.46 7.20 -6.79
N VAL A 17 -16.52 7.82 -7.51
CA VAL A 17 -15.10 7.88 -7.15
C VAL A 17 -14.59 9.30 -7.29
N GLY A 18 -13.77 9.74 -6.35
CA GLY A 18 -13.18 11.08 -6.38
C GLY A 18 -11.77 11.07 -5.86
N GLN A 19 -10.91 11.84 -6.52
CA GLN A 19 -9.51 12.02 -6.12
C GLN A 19 -9.17 13.50 -6.11
N VAL A 20 -8.37 13.90 -5.12
CA VAL A 20 -7.83 15.25 -4.96
C VAL A 20 -6.32 15.16 -4.88
N VAL A 21 -5.65 16.05 -5.61
CA VAL A 21 -4.21 16.26 -5.51
C VAL A 21 -4.00 17.77 -5.40
N HIS A 22 -3.39 18.23 -4.32
CA HIS A 22 -3.00 19.63 -4.13
C HIS A 22 -1.50 19.75 -4.24
N ARG A 23 -1.03 20.28 -5.37
CA ARG A 23 0.42 20.37 -5.66
C ARG A 23 1.01 21.65 -5.12
N GLY A 24 2.32 21.62 -4.82
CA GLY A 24 3.04 22.81 -4.41
C GLY A 24 2.92 23.96 -5.42
N GLY A 25 2.64 25.16 -4.93
CA GLY A 25 2.37 26.36 -5.75
C GLY A 25 0.88 26.66 -5.92
N GLU A 26 -0.01 25.75 -5.64
CA GLU A 26 -1.44 26.02 -5.53
C GLU A 26 -1.73 26.82 -4.23
N PRO A 27 -2.71 27.72 -4.21
CA PRO A 27 -3.02 28.51 -3.02
C PRO A 27 -3.61 27.67 -1.92
N GLY A 28 -3.25 28.00 -0.68
CA GLY A 28 -3.72 27.33 0.54
C GLY A 28 -2.79 26.22 1.04
N LEU A 29 -3.10 25.73 2.21
CA LEU A 29 -2.45 24.60 2.88
C LEU A 29 -3.54 23.67 3.41
N PRO A 30 -4.21 22.89 2.53
CA PRO A 30 -5.35 22.07 2.92
C PRO A 30 -4.94 21.01 3.93
N GLY A 31 -5.86 20.71 4.86
CA GLY A 31 -5.72 19.63 5.82
C GLY A 31 -6.32 18.30 5.35
N PRO A 32 -6.06 17.20 6.09
CA PRO A 32 -6.63 15.91 5.74
C PRO A 32 -8.16 15.88 5.69
N VAL A 33 -8.83 16.63 6.56
CA VAL A 33 -10.31 16.70 6.59
C VAL A 33 -10.85 17.33 5.33
N GLU A 34 -10.27 18.47 4.91
CA GLU A 34 -10.67 19.19 3.70
C GLU A 34 -10.46 18.33 2.45
N LEU A 35 -9.28 17.71 2.32
CA LEU A 35 -8.96 16.83 1.18
C LEU A 35 -9.87 15.60 1.13
N ALA A 36 -10.18 15.00 2.28
CA ALA A 36 -11.09 13.85 2.38
C ALA A 36 -12.53 14.24 2.01
N ALA A 37 -13.04 15.34 2.54
CA ALA A 37 -14.39 15.82 2.22
C ALA A 37 -14.51 16.21 0.74
N GLU A 38 -13.53 16.91 0.19
CA GLU A 38 -13.52 17.30 -1.23
C GLU A 38 -13.46 16.06 -2.14
N SER A 39 -12.70 15.02 -1.77
CA SER A 39 -12.68 13.77 -2.53
C SER A 39 -14.06 13.11 -2.60
N LEU A 40 -14.82 13.15 -1.51
CA LEU A 40 -16.20 12.64 -1.49
C LEU A 40 -17.17 13.53 -2.27
N ARG A 41 -17.01 14.87 -2.25
CA ARG A 41 -17.81 15.76 -3.12
C ARG A 41 -17.58 15.43 -4.60
N ARG A 42 -16.34 15.18 -4.99
CA ARG A 42 -16.02 14.71 -6.36
C ARG A 42 -16.61 13.34 -6.65
N ALA A 43 -16.61 12.42 -5.70
CA ALA A 43 -17.28 11.13 -5.85
C ALA A 43 -18.80 11.28 -6.00
N GLY A 44 -19.42 12.22 -5.27
CA GLY A 44 -20.82 12.57 -5.45
C GLY A 44 -21.13 13.09 -6.85
N ALA A 45 -20.30 13.99 -7.37
CA ALA A 45 -20.42 14.51 -8.73
C ALA A 45 -20.21 13.40 -9.78
N ASP A 46 -19.21 12.54 -9.60
CA ASP A 46 -18.92 11.40 -10.49
C ASP A 46 -20.09 10.40 -10.56
N SER A 47 -20.78 10.17 -9.45
CA SER A 47 -21.94 9.26 -9.41
C SER A 47 -23.14 9.74 -10.24
N GLY A 48 -23.19 11.03 -10.56
CA GLY A 48 -24.35 11.66 -11.20
C GLY A 48 -25.55 11.90 -10.28
N ALA A 49 -25.51 11.44 -9.02
CA ALA A 49 -26.57 11.65 -8.03
C ALA A 49 -26.30 12.88 -7.13
N GLY A 50 -25.17 13.55 -7.33
CA GLY A 50 -24.77 14.74 -6.57
C GLY A 50 -24.65 14.47 -5.07
N ASP A 51 -25.05 15.45 -4.26
CA ASP A 51 -24.89 15.39 -2.80
C ASP A 51 -25.88 14.45 -2.10
N ARG A 52 -26.86 13.89 -2.81
CA ARG A 52 -27.89 13.05 -2.19
C ARG A 52 -27.28 11.85 -1.47
N LEU A 53 -26.43 11.08 -2.17
CA LEU A 53 -25.78 9.90 -1.59
C LEU A 53 -24.82 10.26 -0.46
N LEU A 54 -24.26 11.48 -0.47
CA LEU A 54 -23.38 11.95 0.59
C LEU A 54 -24.15 12.22 1.88
N ARG A 55 -25.31 12.91 1.78
CA ARG A 55 -26.12 13.27 2.95
C ARG A 55 -26.88 12.09 3.54
N ASP A 56 -27.31 11.16 2.68
CA ASP A 56 -28.12 9.98 3.07
C ASP A 56 -27.24 8.80 3.52
N ALA A 57 -25.92 9.00 3.70
CA ALA A 57 -24.99 7.93 4.08
C ALA A 57 -25.29 7.33 5.46
N ASP A 58 -25.43 6.01 5.53
CA ASP A 58 -25.59 5.26 6.78
C ASP A 58 -24.24 5.12 7.52
N VAL A 59 -23.16 5.02 6.76
CA VAL A 59 -21.82 4.76 7.28
C VAL A 59 -20.80 5.65 6.59
N ILE A 60 -19.92 6.27 7.37
CA ILE A 60 -18.71 6.90 6.86
C ILE A 60 -17.50 6.14 7.43
N ALA A 61 -16.74 5.51 6.57
CA ALA A 61 -15.49 4.86 6.91
C ALA A 61 -14.31 5.74 6.49
N SER A 62 -13.30 5.83 7.36
CA SER A 62 -12.12 6.65 7.12
C SER A 62 -10.83 5.89 7.32
N VAL A 63 -9.86 6.17 6.46
CA VAL A 63 -8.48 5.74 6.63
C VAL A 63 -7.78 6.76 7.52
N ALA A 64 -7.24 6.32 8.65
CA ALA A 64 -6.60 7.20 9.60
C ALA A 64 -5.38 7.89 8.97
N PRO A 65 -5.31 9.24 8.96
CA PRO A 65 -4.17 9.96 8.42
C PRO A 65 -2.97 9.90 9.38
N VAL A 66 -1.78 9.87 8.80
CA VAL A 66 -0.51 9.92 9.53
C VAL A 66 -0.04 11.35 9.73
N SER A 67 -0.27 12.23 8.74
CA SER A 67 0.17 13.64 8.75
C SER A 67 -0.46 14.46 9.87
N ARG A 68 -1.70 14.19 10.21
CA ARG A 68 -2.39 14.72 11.40
C ARG A 68 -3.37 13.69 11.94
N PRO A 69 -3.11 13.11 13.11
CA PRO A 69 -4.01 12.12 13.69
C PRO A 69 -5.32 12.77 14.18
N TYR A 70 -6.43 12.11 13.86
CA TYR A 70 -7.76 12.39 14.40
C TYR A 70 -8.30 11.13 15.07
N THR A 71 -9.09 11.32 16.11
CA THR A 71 -9.73 10.18 16.81
C THR A 71 -10.87 9.59 15.97
N ASP A 72 -11.61 10.43 15.23
CA ASP A 72 -12.64 10.05 14.27
C ASP A 72 -12.67 11.03 13.09
N LEU A 73 -11.87 10.78 12.07
CA LEU A 73 -11.88 11.58 10.83
C LEU A 73 -13.27 11.53 10.15
N GLY A 74 -13.96 10.39 10.24
CA GLY A 74 -15.29 10.22 9.65
C GLY A 74 -16.33 11.19 10.20
N ALA A 75 -16.26 11.50 11.50
CA ALA A 75 -17.17 12.48 12.12
C ALA A 75 -16.89 13.91 11.63
N LEU A 76 -15.62 14.30 11.45
CA LEU A 76 -15.26 15.62 10.89
C LEU A 76 -15.70 15.74 9.43
N VAL A 77 -15.47 14.70 8.63
CA VAL A 77 -15.92 14.65 7.24
C VAL A 77 -17.45 14.68 7.14
N ALA A 78 -18.18 13.99 8.04
CA ALA A 78 -19.63 14.05 8.11
C ALA A 78 -20.14 15.49 8.30
N ALA A 79 -19.51 16.22 9.22
CA ALA A 79 -19.85 17.64 9.47
C ALA A 79 -19.61 18.51 8.22
N GLU A 80 -18.48 18.32 7.53
CA GLU A 80 -18.15 19.02 6.28
C GLU A 80 -19.14 18.74 5.12
N LEU A 81 -19.72 17.54 5.10
CA LEU A 81 -20.68 17.12 4.06
C LEU A 81 -22.15 17.41 4.44
N GLY A 82 -22.41 17.85 5.69
CA GLY A 82 -23.77 17.96 6.22
C GLY A 82 -24.49 16.59 6.31
N ALA A 83 -23.74 15.51 6.53
CA ALA A 83 -24.24 14.16 6.68
C ALA A 83 -24.41 13.79 8.17
N SER A 84 -25.31 12.84 8.44
CA SER A 84 -25.56 12.32 9.79
C SER A 84 -25.55 10.79 9.78
N PRO A 85 -24.36 10.16 9.60
CA PRO A 85 -24.26 8.72 9.51
C PRO A 85 -24.63 8.05 10.84
N LYS A 86 -25.21 6.86 10.78
CA LYS A 86 -25.50 6.03 11.96
C LYS A 86 -24.23 5.47 12.60
N ARG A 87 -23.18 5.31 11.79
CA ARG A 87 -21.89 4.74 12.22
C ARG A 87 -20.73 5.47 11.53
N THR A 88 -19.65 5.68 12.28
CA THR A 88 -18.34 6.00 11.73
C THR A 88 -17.38 4.85 11.97
N LEU A 89 -16.59 4.51 10.99
CA LEU A 89 -15.54 3.49 11.08
C LEU A 89 -14.20 4.18 10.81
N GLN A 90 -13.15 3.81 11.53
CA GLN A 90 -11.81 4.31 11.26
C GLN A 90 -10.80 3.17 11.26
N SER A 91 -9.82 3.21 10.38
CA SER A 91 -8.71 2.29 10.44
C SER A 91 -7.79 2.59 11.63
N VAL A 92 -7.02 1.58 12.06
CA VAL A 92 -5.85 1.84 12.92
C VAL A 92 -4.89 2.82 12.22
N ARG A 93 -4.03 3.47 13.02
CA ARG A 93 -3.14 4.52 12.55
C ARG A 93 -2.15 4.08 11.48
N PHE A 94 -1.73 2.82 11.47
CA PHE A 94 -0.74 2.31 10.52
C PHE A 94 -1.25 1.04 9.82
N GLY A 95 -1.43 1.12 8.50
CA GLY A 95 -1.86 -0.01 7.70
C GLY A 95 -2.34 0.40 6.32
N GLY A 96 -1.47 0.34 5.32
CA GLY A 96 -1.85 0.56 3.93
C GLY A 96 -2.79 -0.52 3.36
N ASP A 97 -3.07 -1.60 4.11
CA ASP A 97 -4.11 -2.60 3.84
C ASP A 97 -5.53 -2.08 4.13
N ALA A 98 -5.64 -1.02 4.95
CA ALA A 98 -6.90 -0.50 5.48
C ALA A 98 -7.94 -0.13 4.41
N PRO A 99 -7.61 0.58 3.31
CA PRO A 99 -8.61 0.96 2.32
C PRO A 99 -9.36 -0.23 1.72
N GLN A 100 -8.64 -1.28 1.33
CA GLN A 100 -9.27 -2.46 0.75
C GLN A 100 -10.03 -3.26 1.81
N ARG A 101 -9.49 -3.36 3.03
CA ARG A 101 -10.17 -4.04 4.15
C ARG A 101 -11.48 -3.33 4.52
N LEU A 102 -11.48 -2.00 4.58
CA LEU A 102 -12.69 -1.21 4.82
C LEU A 102 -13.71 -1.37 3.68
N LEU A 103 -13.28 -1.32 2.41
CA LEU A 103 -14.17 -1.54 1.29
C LEU A 103 -14.80 -2.94 1.32
N ASN A 104 -14.01 -3.98 1.62
CA ASN A 104 -14.51 -5.35 1.75
C ASN A 104 -15.56 -5.45 2.87
N LEU A 105 -15.33 -4.78 4.01
CA LEU A 105 -16.28 -4.73 5.13
C LEU A 105 -17.58 -4.01 4.74
N LEU A 106 -17.48 -2.84 4.10
CA LEU A 106 -18.64 -2.05 3.67
C LEU A 106 -19.48 -2.81 2.62
N ALA A 107 -18.80 -3.44 1.65
CA ALA A 107 -19.49 -4.26 0.65
C ALA A 107 -20.20 -5.47 1.31
N GLN A 108 -19.60 -6.08 2.32
CA GLN A 108 -20.22 -7.15 3.11
C GLN A 108 -21.44 -6.62 3.91
N ASP A 109 -21.31 -5.44 4.56
CA ASP A 109 -22.40 -4.82 5.31
C ASP A 109 -23.60 -4.53 4.41
N ILE A 110 -23.38 -4.05 3.19
CA ILE A 110 -24.42 -3.80 2.20
C ILE A 110 -25.06 -5.11 1.73
N ALA A 111 -24.27 -6.12 1.40
CA ALA A 111 -24.78 -7.43 0.97
C ALA A 111 -25.65 -8.11 2.05
N GLU A 112 -25.33 -7.87 3.32
CA GLU A 112 -26.09 -8.40 4.46
C GLU A 112 -27.23 -7.48 4.93
N GLY A 113 -27.39 -6.29 4.31
CA GLY A 113 -28.46 -5.33 4.64
C GLY A 113 -28.21 -4.54 5.93
N ARG A 114 -26.96 -4.45 6.41
CA ARG A 114 -26.58 -3.63 7.58
C ARG A 114 -26.34 -2.16 7.22
N ALA A 115 -26.15 -1.86 5.94
CA ALA A 115 -26.06 -0.51 5.39
C ALA A 115 -26.66 -0.50 3.98
N GLU A 116 -27.15 0.67 3.56
CA GLU A 116 -27.60 0.90 2.17
C GLU A 116 -26.62 1.80 1.42
N ILE A 117 -26.08 2.82 2.08
CA ILE A 117 -25.14 3.80 1.52
C ILE A 117 -23.94 3.94 2.45
N ALA A 118 -22.75 3.71 1.94
CA ALA A 118 -21.50 3.85 2.66
C ALA A 118 -20.54 4.75 1.90
N LEU A 119 -19.90 5.67 2.63
CA LEU A 119 -18.81 6.49 2.14
C LEU A 119 -17.49 5.95 2.70
N LEU A 120 -16.45 5.93 1.87
CA LEU A 120 -15.11 5.55 2.29
C LEU A 120 -14.13 6.60 1.80
N THR A 121 -13.34 7.17 2.72
CA THR A 121 -12.39 8.24 2.38
C THR A 121 -11.11 8.17 3.22
N GLY A 122 -10.10 8.88 2.76
CA GLY A 122 -8.87 9.13 3.46
C GLY A 122 -8.04 10.19 2.75
N ALA A 123 -7.15 10.83 3.47
CA ALA A 123 -6.27 11.85 2.92
C ALA A 123 -5.00 12.02 3.74
N GLU A 124 -3.96 12.53 3.09
CA GLU A 124 -2.72 12.99 3.72
C GLU A 124 -2.40 14.41 3.25
N ALA A 125 -1.83 15.21 4.15
CA ALA A 125 -1.44 16.60 3.92
C ALA A 125 0.01 16.86 4.37
N VAL A 126 0.93 15.94 4.01
CA VAL A 126 2.34 15.99 4.44
C VAL A 126 3.08 17.15 3.79
N ALA A 127 2.80 17.46 2.52
CA ALA A 127 3.46 18.55 1.81
C ALA A 127 3.03 19.91 2.40
N SER A 128 1.74 20.11 2.66
CA SER A 128 1.19 21.31 3.35
C SER A 128 1.75 21.46 4.76
N GLY A 129 1.76 20.40 5.56
CA GLY A 129 2.33 20.41 6.91
C GLY A 129 3.81 20.79 6.92
N ASN A 130 4.60 20.23 5.99
CA ASN A 130 6.00 20.58 5.83
C ASN A 130 6.20 22.04 5.37
N ALA A 131 5.35 22.54 4.46
CA ALA A 131 5.39 23.93 4.00
C ALA A 131 5.05 24.89 5.14
N ALA A 132 4.00 24.61 5.90
CA ALA A 132 3.62 25.38 7.07
C ALA A 132 4.74 25.46 8.12
N SER A 133 5.33 24.32 8.46
CA SER A 133 6.43 24.24 9.42
C SER A 133 7.65 25.03 8.97
N ARG A 134 8.05 24.92 7.70
CA ARG A 134 9.19 25.68 7.16
C ARG A 134 8.92 27.18 7.07
N GLY A 135 7.66 27.56 6.76
CA GLY A 135 7.26 28.96 6.62
C GLY A 135 6.86 29.63 7.95
N GLY A 136 6.79 28.90 9.05
CA GLY A 136 6.23 29.40 10.31
C GLY A 136 4.76 29.82 10.18
N ILE A 137 4.00 29.16 9.30
CA ILE A 137 2.60 29.49 8.99
C ILE A 137 1.69 28.62 9.88
N ALA A 138 0.75 29.26 10.57
CA ALA A 138 -0.31 28.55 11.28
C ALA A 138 -1.30 27.95 10.25
N VAL A 139 -1.63 26.67 10.41
CA VAL A 139 -2.67 26.01 9.61
C VAL A 139 -3.99 26.00 10.38
N ASP A 140 -5.08 26.28 9.69
CA ASP A 140 -6.44 26.21 10.25
C ASP A 140 -7.04 24.81 10.02
N TRP A 141 -6.34 23.78 10.51
CA TRP A 141 -6.84 22.42 10.47
C TRP A 141 -7.66 22.13 11.74
N PRO A 142 -8.83 21.49 11.62
CA PRO A 142 -9.70 21.30 12.77
C PRO A 142 -9.03 20.48 13.87
N ASP A 143 -9.31 20.86 15.11
CA ASP A 143 -9.02 20.04 16.28
C ASP A 143 -10.21 19.12 16.58
N GLN A 144 -9.94 18.01 17.26
CA GLN A 144 -10.97 17.08 17.70
C GLN A 144 -10.72 16.65 19.14
N ALA A 145 -11.79 16.66 19.95
CA ALA A 145 -11.70 16.21 21.32
C ALA A 145 -11.44 14.70 21.37
N GLU A 146 -10.57 14.26 22.27
CA GLU A 146 -10.21 12.84 22.45
C GLU A 146 -11.41 11.93 22.81
N THR A 147 -12.49 12.52 23.28
CA THR A 147 -13.76 11.83 23.62
C THR A 147 -14.62 11.50 22.40
N VAL A 148 -14.34 12.09 21.23
CA VAL A 148 -15.01 11.76 19.98
C VAL A 148 -14.36 10.50 19.41
N LEU A 149 -15.08 9.39 19.45
CA LEU A 149 -14.56 8.10 19.01
C LEU A 149 -15.44 7.51 17.89
N PRO A 150 -14.85 6.81 16.91
CA PRO A 150 -15.62 6.12 15.90
C PRO A 150 -16.41 4.96 16.52
N THR A 151 -17.46 4.54 15.86
CA THR A 151 -18.26 3.38 16.27
C THR A 151 -17.40 2.12 16.35
N GLN A 152 -16.40 2.02 15.46
CA GLN A 152 -15.48 0.87 15.43
C GLN A 152 -14.13 1.28 14.82
N ILE A 153 -13.05 0.76 15.40
CA ILE A 153 -11.70 0.81 14.84
C ILE A 153 -11.40 -0.51 14.12
N ILE A 154 -10.89 -0.43 12.90
CA ILE A 154 -10.62 -1.59 12.03
C ILE A 154 -9.12 -1.79 11.86
N GLY A 155 -8.65 -2.99 12.13
CA GLY A 155 -7.23 -3.38 12.00
C GLY A 155 -6.61 -3.73 13.35
N SER A 156 -5.29 -3.87 13.37
CA SER A 156 -4.50 -4.21 14.55
C SER A 156 -3.39 -3.18 14.77
N ASP A 157 -3.27 -2.68 15.99
CA ASP A 157 -2.21 -1.76 16.44
C ASP A 157 -0.97 -2.50 16.95
N ARG A 158 -0.87 -3.81 16.74
CA ARG A 158 0.31 -4.59 17.11
C ARG A 158 1.57 -3.96 16.50
N GLY A 159 2.61 -3.74 17.31
CA GLY A 159 3.92 -3.23 16.85
C GLY A 159 4.50 -4.10 15.72
N PRO A 160 5.13 -3.48 14.71
CA PRO A 160 5.58 -4.22 13.53
C PRO A 160 6.88 -4.98 13.73
N ASN A 161 7.68 -4.61 14.72
CA ASN A 161 9.05 -5.10 14.93
C ASN A 161 9.16 -6.01 16.15
N SER A 162 9.98 -7.04 16.03
CA SER A 162 10.47 -7.83 17.18
C SER A 162 11.62 -7.09 17.91
N ASP A 163 11.96 -7.57 19.11
CA ASP A 163 13.08 -7.02 19.87
C ASP A 163 14.43 -7.20 19.12
N MET A 164 14.61 -8.33 18.44
CA MET A 164 15.81 -8.59 17.63
C MET A 164 15.90 -7.62 16.44
N GLU A 165 14.80 -7.35 15.76
CA GLU A 165 14.73 -6.39 14.66
C GLU A 165 15.02 -4.96 15.11
N ASN A 166 14.47 -4.56 16.27
CA ASN A 166 14.77 -3.26 16.88
C ASN A 166 16.25 -3.13 17.30
N ALA A 167 16.81 -4.17 17.92
CA ALA A 167 18.23 -4.20 18.33
C ALA A 167 19.17 -4.09 17.13
N ALA A 168 18.79 -4.69 15.98
CA ALA A 168 19.55 -4.59 14.75
C ALA A 168 19.38 -3.25 14.01
N GLY A 169 18.57 -2.32 14.53
CA GLY A 169 18.38 -1.00 13.91
C GLY A 169 17.44 -0.98 12.71
N LEU A 170 16.57 -1.96 12.58
CA LEU A 170 15.54 -1.98 11.54
C LEU A 170 14.31 -1.13 12.00
N TRP A 171 14.50 0.20 12.11
CA TRP A 171 13.49 1.09 12.71
C TRP A 171 12.45 1.65 11.75
N GLY A 172 12.56 1.35 10.46
CA GLY A 172 11.65 1.90 9.48
C GLY A 172 11.47 1.02 8.24
N PRO A 173 10.39 1.25 7.49
CA PRO A 173 10.04 0.42 6.34
C PRO A 173 11.18 0.21 5.35
N VAL A 174 11.91 1.27 5.01
CA VAL A 174 12.95 1.20 3.97
C VAL A 174 14.03 0.16 4.29
N TYR A 175 14.37 -0.03 5.56
CA TYR A 175 15.41 -1.01 5.97
C TYR A 175 14.91 -2.44 5.82
N PHE A 176 13.66 -2.71 6.22
CA PHE A 176 13.04 -4.02 6.03
C PHE A 176 12.86 -4.38 4.56
N TYR A 177 12.34 -3.45 3.78
CA TYR A 177 12.12 -3.70 2.36
C TYR A 177 13.43 -3.89 1.60
N ALA A 178 14.49 -3.15 1.94
CA ALA A 178 15.81 -3.33 1.35
C ALA A 178 16.44 -4.69 1.74
N LEU A 179 16.24 -5.13 2.98
CA LEU A 179 16.67 -6.46 3.43
C LEU A 179 15.91 -7.57 2.68
N MET A 180 14.58 -7.45 2.56
CA MET A 180 13.75 -8.38 1.78
C MET A 180 14.09 -8.36 0.29
N GLU A 181 14.44 -7.20 -0.27
CA GLU A 181 14.88 -7.07 -1.67
C GLU A 181 16.16 -7.87 -1.92
N THR A 182 17.11 -7.80 -0.98
CA THR A 182 18.37 -8.55 -1.08
C THR A 182 18.13 -10.06 -0.90
N ALA A 183 17.22 -10.46 0.00
CA ALA A 183 16.81 -11.87 0.13
C ALA A 183 16.14 -12.39 -1.16
N LEU A 184 15.28 -11.59 -1.79
CA LEU A 184 14.66 -11.94 -3.08
C LEU A 184 15.72 -12.06 -4.18
N ARG A 185 16.70 -11.14 -4.22
CA ARG A 185 17.80 -11.18 -5.18
C ARG A 185 18.62 -12.48 -5.03
N ALA A 186 18.93 -12.86 -3.80
CA ALA A 186 19.64 -14.13 -3.51
C ALA A 186 18.88 -15.34 -4.06
N ARG A 187 17.57 -15.40 -3.83
CA ARG A 187 16.71 -16.47 -4.32
C ARG A 187 16.61 -16.51 -5.84
N LEU A 188 16.66 -15.37 -6.51
CA LEU A 188 16.66 -15.26 -7.97
C LEU A 188 18.03 -15.59 -8.59
N GLY A 189 19.09 -15.70 -7.80
CA GLY A 189 20.45 -15.95 -8.26
C GLY A 189 21.05 -14.79 -9.06
N LEU A 190 20.58 -13.55 -8.85
CA LEU A 190 21.02 -12.38 -9.58
C LEU A 190 22.16 -11.68 -8.87
N ASN A 191 23.13 -11.15 -9.66
CA ASN A 191 24.12 -10.22 -9.11
C ASN A 191 23.52 -8.81 -8.89
N LYS A 192 24.28 -7.90 -8.26
CA LYS A 192 23.82 -6.53 -7.97
C LYS A 192 23.35 -5.78 -9.21
N ALA A 193 24.11 -5.84 -10.31
CA ALA A 193 23.81 -5.08 -11.53
C ALA A 193 22.55 -5.59 -12.24
N GLU A 194 22.43 -6.91 -12.39
CA GLU A 194 21.26 -7.56 -12.98
C GLU A 194 19.98 -7.24 -12.18
N HIS A 195 20.09 -7.23 -10.85
CA HIS A 195 18.94 -6.92 -10.01
C HIS A 195 18.53 -5.44 -10.05
N LEU A 196 19.51 -4.52 -10.08
CA LEU A 196 19.23 -3.10 -10.26
C LEU A 196 18.56 -2.82 -11.60
N GLU A 197 19.04 -3.45 -12.69
CA GLU A 197 18.37 -3.34 -14.00
C GLU A 197 16.93 -3.85 -13.95
N ARG A 198 16.70 -4.97 -13.28
CA ARG A 198 15.36 -5.57 -13.10
C ARG A 198 14.41 -4.63 -12.35
N ILE A 199 14.80 -4.11 -11.19
CA ILE A 199 13.94 -3.22 -10.40
C ILE A 199 13.81 -1.83 -11.03
N GLY A 200 14.86 -1.33 -11.68
CA GLY A 200 14.84 -0.09 -12.45
C GLY A 200 13.88 -0.18 -13.64
N GLY A 201 13.92 -1.29 -14.39
CA GLY A 201 12.99 -1.53 -15.50
C GLY A 201 11.53 -1.61 -15.07
N LEU A 202 11.26 -2.26 -13.92
CA LEU A 202 9.92 -2.29 -13.33
C LEU A 202 9.44 -0.87 -12.99
N TRP A 203 10.28 -0.08 -12.31
CA TRP A 203 9.93 1.29 -11.88
C TRP A 203 9.84 2.28 -13.04
N SER A 204 10.67 2.13 -14.08
CA SER A 204 10.56 2.92 -15.30
C SER A 204 9.17 2.80 -15.94
N ARG A 205 8.67 1.56 -16.09
CA ARG A 205 7.30 1.32 -16.60
C ARG A 205 6.21 1.92 -15.71
N LEU A 206 6.35 1.87 -14.38
CA LEU A 206 5.41 2.55 -13.47
C LEU A 206 5.42 4.07 -13.69
N SER A 207 6.61 4.67 -13.89
CA SER A 207 6.70 6.11 -14.18
C SER A 207 6.02 6.50 -15.48
N GLU A 208 6.10 5.67 -16.53
CA GLU A 208 5.41 5.88 -17.80
C GLU A 208 3.88 5.85 -17.63
N ILE A 209 3.35 4.91 -16.83
CA ILE A 209 1.92 4.86 -16.49
C ILE A 209 1.49 6.12 -15.76
N ALA A 210 2.30 6.62 -14.82
CA ALA A 210 1.99 7.82 -14.06
C ALA A 210 1.86 9.08 -14.93
N VAL A 211 2.55 9.15 -16.08
CA VAL A 211 2.40 10.27 -17.04
C VAL A 211 0.95 10.40 -17.54
N GLY A 212 0.28 9.27 -17.74
CA GLY A 212 -1.12 9.24 -18.17
C GLY A 212 -2.15 9.43 -17.04
N ASN A 213 -1.73 9.43 -15.77
CA ASN A 213 -2.62 9.58 -14.65
C ASN A 213 -2.77 11.04 -14.22
N PRO A 214 -3.94 11.71 -14.41
CA PRO A 214 -4.14 13.10 -14.04
C PRO A 214 -4.01 13.38 -12.54
N HIS A 215 -4.12 12.34 -11.72
CA HIS A 215 -3.98 12.40 -10.26
C HIS A 215 -2.59 12.02 -9.76
N ALA A 216 -1.63 11.72 -10.64
CA ALA A 216 -0.26 11.42 -10.23
C ALA A 216 0.43 12.66 -9.66
N TRP A 217 1.14 12.47 -8.54
CA TRP A 217 1.92 13.54 -7.91
C TRP A 217 3.12 13.97 -8.75
N MET A 218 3.81 13.01 -9.36
CA MET A 218 4.99 13.21 -10.20
C MET A 218 4.79 12.51 -11.56
N PRO A 219 4.01 13.10 -12.48
CA PRO A 219 3.72 12.50 -13.79
C PRO A 219 4.87 12.71 -14.77
N VAL A 220 6.04 12.13 -14.46
CA VAL A 220 7.27 12.28 -15.27
C VAL A 220 7.90 10.91 -15.48
N ALA A 221 8.05 10.51 -16.74
CA ALA A 221 8.75 9.28 -17.10
C ALA A 221 10.22 9.33 -16.69
N GLN A 222 10.72 8.25 -16.13
CA GLN A 222 12.09 8.10 -15.65
C GLN A 222 12.77 6.96 -16.38
N SER A 223 14.01 7.14 -16.79
CA SER A 223 14.82 6.04 -17.32
C SER A 223 15.32 5.13 -16.19
N VAL A 224 15.71 3.90 -16.54
CA VAL A 224 16.36 3.01 -15.58
C VAL A 224 17.55 3.68 -14.92
N ALA A 225 18.40 4.36 -15.71
CA ALA A 225 19.57 5.04 -15.20
C ALA A 225 19.22 6.14 -14.19
N ASP A 226 18.18 6.96 -14.45
CA ASP A 226 17.73 7.98 -13.50
C ASP A 226 17.27 7.40 -12.17
N LEU A 227 16.67 6.21 -12.20
CA LEU A 227 16.11 5.55 -11.03
C LEU A 227 17.19 4.91 -10.16
N VAL A 228 18.15 4.20 -10.76
CA VAL A 228 19.11 3.38 -10.02
C VAL A 228 20.45 4.07 -9.75
N THR A 229 20.74 5.18 -10.44
CA THR A 229 22.00 5.91 -10.24
C THR A 229 21.87 6.92 -9.11
N PRO A 230 22.68 6.84 -8.06
CA PRO A 230 22.68 7.82 -6.99
C PRO A 230 23.12 9.20 -7.47
N THR A 231 22.35 10.22 -7.12
CA THR A 231 22.66 11.63 -7.35
C THR A 231 22.22 12.45 -6.14
N PRO A 232 22.61 13.72 -5.99
CA PRO A 232 22.12 14.57 -4.90
C PRO A 232 20.58 14.70 -4.85
N ALA A 233 19.89 14.57 -5.98
CA ALA A 233 18.43 14.58 -6.07
C ALA A 233 17.81 13.19 -5.84
N ASN A 234 18.53 12.13 -6.27
CA ASN A 234 18.14 10.73 -6.13
C ASN A 234 19.15 9.98 -5.24
N ARG A 235 19.25 10.40 -3.98
CA ARG A 235 20.23 9.84 -3.03
C ARG A 235 19.94 8.37 -2.69
N LEU A 236 20.96 7.64 -2.26
CA LEU A 236 20.79 6.36 -1.57
C LEU A 236 20.05 6.57 -0.24
N VAL A 237 19.11 5.66 0.06
CA VAL A 237 18.37 5.65 1.33
C VAL A 237 18.76 4.43 2.16
N SER A 238 18.65 3.26 1.56
CA SER A 238 19.16 1.99 2.11
C SER A 238 19.40 1.05 0.93
N SER A 239 20.63 0.59 0.75
CA SER A 239 20.97 -0.25 -0.42
C SER A 239 20.07 -1.48 -0.51
N PRO A 240 19.48 -1.77 -1.71
CA PRO A 240 19.80 -1.19 -3.02
C PRO A 240 19.00 0.06 -3.40
N TYR A 241 18.21 0.65 -2.53
CA TYR A 241 17.22 1.66 -2.88
C TYR A 241 17.78 3.08 -2.90
N THR A 242 17.59 3.75 -4.03
CA THR A 242 17.62 5.20 -4.14
C THR A 242 16.26 5.80 -3.75
N LYS A 243 16.20 7.13 -3.60
CA LYS A 243 14.97 7.85 -3.26
C LYS A 243 13.84 7.64 -4.28
N LEU A 244 14.15 7.49 -5.57
CA LEU A 244 13.16 7.27 -6.62
C LEU A 244 12.70 5.82 -6.75
N LEU A 245 13.26 4.90 -5.98
CA LEU A 245 12.81 3.51 -5.85
C LEU A 245 11.91 3.27 -4.63
N VAL A 246 11.56 4.33 -3.87
CA VAL A 246 10.70 4.22 -2.69
C VAL A 246 9.47 5.10 -2.81
N ALA A 247 8.43 4.80 -2.04
CA ALA A 247 7.20 5.58 -2.01
C ALA A 247 7.44 7.05 -1.68
N ASN A 248 6.78 7.96 -2.39
CA ASN A 248 6.82 9.40 -2.12
C ASN A 248 5.73 9.77 -1.11
N LEU A 249 6.11 9.92 0.14
CA LEU A 249 5.17 10.25 1.23
C LEU A 249 4.90 11.74 1.38
N THR A 250 5.68 12.62 0.71
CA THR A 250 5.52 14.07 0.82
C THR A 250 4.52 14.57 -0.21
N VAL A 251 3.26 14.29 0.04
CA VAL A 251 2.14 14.58 -0.86
C VAL A 251 0.96 15.17 -0.09
N ASP A 252 0.08 15.87 -0.81
CA ASP A 252 -1.25 16.28 -0.35
C ASP A 252 -2.28 15.66 -1.28
N GLN A 253 -2.85 14.54 -0.83
CA GLN A 253 -3.76 13.75 -1.65
C GLN A 253 -4.91 13.19 -0.82
N GLY A 254 -6.13 13.20 -1.39
CA GLY A 254 -7.32 12.58 -0.84
C GLY A 254 -8.05 11.73 -1.88
N ALA A 255 -8.67 10.66 -1.42
CA ALA A 255 -9.54 9.85 -2.27
C ALA A 255 -10.82 9.46 -1.53
N GLY A 256 -11.93 9.41 -2.27
CA GLY A 256 -13.26 9.09 -1.75
C GLY A 256 -14.03 8.17 -2.66
N LEU A 257 -14.76 7.24 -2.07
CA LEU A 257 -15.59 6.25 -2.75
C LEU A 257 -17.02 6.29 -2.19
N ILE A 258 -18.02 6.11 -3.05
CA ILE A 258 -19.41 5.89 -2.66
C ILE A 258 -19.79 4.46 -3.07
N VAL A 259 -20.08 3.64 -2.06
CA VAL A 259 -20.56 2.27 -2.24
C VAL A 259 -21.95 2.17 -1.69
N CYS A 260 -22.90 1.65 -2.47
CA CYS A 260 -24.27 1.51 -2.01
C CYS A 260 -24.91 0.22 -2.52
N SER A 261 -26.06 -0.12 -2.01
CA SER A 261 -26.88 -1.21 -2.58
C SER A 261 -27.35 -0.86 -3.98
N ALA A 262 -27.53 -1.86 -4.83
CA ALA A 262 -28.12 -1.67 -6.16
C ALA A 262 -29.47 -0.96 -6.09
N ALA A 263 -30.28 -1.24 -5.06
CA ALA A 263 -31.53 -0.56 -4.81
C ALA A 263 -31.34 0.93 -4.52
N ALA A 264 -30.40 1.30 -3.66
CA ALA A 264 -30.11 2.69 -3.34
C ALA A 264 -29.55 3.45 -4.57
N ALA A 265 -28.68 2.82 -5.35
CA ALA A 265 -28.16 3.38 -6.59
C ALA A 265 -29.29 3.67 -7.61
N ASP A 266 -30.21 2.72 -7.78
CA ASP A 266 -31.37 2.87 -8.66
C ASP A 266 -32.30 3.99 -8.17
N ALA A 267 -32.61 4.01 -6.88
CA ALA A 267 -33.45 5.02 -6.24
C ALA A 267 -32.85 6.44 -6.31
N ALA A 268 -31.53 6.54 -6.27
CA ALA A 268 -30.78 7.79 -6.44
C ALA A 268 -30.68 8.22 -7.91
N GLY A 269 -31.06 7.36 -8.86
CA GLY A 269 -30.97 7.64 -10.29
C GLY A 269 -29.54 7.58 -10.86
N VAL A 270 -28.65 6.86 -10.21
CA VAL A 270 -27.28 6.71 -10.71
C VAL A 270 -27.25 5.99 -12.06
N PRO A 271 -26.65 6.58 -13.09
CA PRO A 271 -26.53 5.95 -14.41
C PRO A 271 -25.81 4.60 -14.34
N ARG A 272 -26.27 3.61 -15.12
CA ARG A 272 -25.70 2.25 -15.09
C ARG A 272 -24.24 2.17 -15.53
N ASP A 273 -23.80 3.04 -16.39
CA ASP A 273 -22.42 3.16 -16.85
C ASP A 273 -21.46 3.64 -15.76
N ARG A 274 -22.01 4.10 -14.63
CA ARG A 274 -21.22 4.44 -13.42
C ARG A 274 -21.02 3.26 -12.47
N TRP A 275 -21.73 2.15 -12.68
CA TRP A 275 -21.74 1.03 -11.76
C TRP A 275 -20.52 0.14 -11.95
N VAL A 276 -19.75 -0.03 -10.87
CA VAL A 276 -18.67 -1.02 -10.77
C VAL A 276 -18.96 -1.92 -9.57
N PHE A 277 -18.93 -3.21 -9.78
CA PHE A 277 -19.27 -4.17 -8.74
C PHE A 277 -18.00 -4.75 -8.12
N PRO A 278 -17.87 -4.79 -6.78
CA PRO A 278 -16.91 -5.67 -6.14
C PRO A 278 -17.40 -7.12 -6.30
N HIS A 279 -16.60 -7.95 -6.94
CA HIS A 279 -16.89 -9.37 -7.19
C HIS A 279 -16.31 -10.29 -6.15
N GLY A 280 -15.13 -9.96 -5.63
CA GLY A 280 -14.42 -10.73 -4.61
C GLY A 280 -13.54 -9.82 -3.77
N GLY A 281 -13.43 -10.15 -2.51
CA GLY A 281 -12.58 -9.44 -1.57
C GLY A 281 -11.99 -10.40 -0.55
N ALA A 282 -10.70 -10.29 -0.29
CA ALA A 282 -10.05 -11.09 0.74
C ALA A 282 -8.99 -10.29 1.49
N SER A 283 -8.71 -10.71 2.71
CA SER A 283 -7.61 -10.23 3.54
C SER A 283 -6.82 -11.42 4.07
N ALA A 284 -5.54 -11.21 4.34
CA ALA A 284 -4.69 -12.19 5.00
C ALA A 284 -3.59 -11.49 5.80
N THR A 285 -3.06 -12.18 6.79
CA THR A 285 -1.93 -11.72 7.60
C THR A 285 -0.79 -12.71 7.48
N GLU A 286 0.43 -12.20 7.18
CA GLU A 286 1.66 -12.97 7.09
C GLU A 286 2.19 -13.30 8.49
N GLU A 287 3.18 -14.20 8.59
CA GLU A 287 3.99 -14.26 9.81
C GLU A 287 4.43 -12.86 10.18
N TRP A 288 4.10 -12.44 11.41
CA TRP A 288 4.07 -11.02 11.76
C TRP A 288 5.43 -10.34 11.64
N PHE A 289 6.46 -10.94 12.23
CA PHE A 289 7.81 -10.40 12.17
C PHE A 289 8.56 -10.93 10.95
N VAL A 290 9.25 -10.05 10.24
CA VAL A 290 9.94 -10.39 9.00
C VAL A 290 11.00 -11.46 9.22
N THR A 291 11.73 -11.36 10.32
CA THR A 291 12.81 -12.30 10.67
C THR A 291 12.34 -13.70 11.05
N GLU A 292 11.05 -13.87 11.38
CA GLU A 292 10.45 -15.18 11.67
C GLU A 292 9.89 -15.89 10.44
N ARG A 293 9.86 -15.23 9.27
CA ARG A 293 9.39 -15.83 8.01
C ARG A 293 10.41 -16.83 7.47
N ALA A 294 9.95 -17.97 7.00
CA ALA A 294 10.83 -18.96 6.40
C ALA A 294 11.60 -18.39 5.20
N ASP A 295 10.94 -17.57 4.38
CA ASP A 295 11.49 -16.86 3.22
C ASP A 295 11.07 -15.39 3.27
N MET A 296 12.05 -14.48 3.38
CA MET A 296 11.79 -13.04 3.38
C MET A 296 11.45 -12.49 1.98
N GLY A 297 11.77 -13.22 0.91
CA GLY A 297 11.48 -12.85 -0.48
C GLY A 297 10.16 -13.40 -1.01
N ALA A 298 9.28 -13.94 -0.17
CA ALA A 298 7.97 -14.48 -0.55
C ALA A 298 6.88 -14.06 0.43
N SER A 299 5.62 -14.17 0.03
CA SER A 299 4.47 -13.97 0.92
C SER A 299 3.36 -14.99 0.63
N PRO A 300 3.26 -16.04 1.42
CA PRO A 300 2.11 -16.95 1.42
C PRO A 300 0.78 -16.24 1.67
N ALA A 301 0.78 -15.14 2.42
CA ALA A 301 -0.43 -14.40 2.76
C ALA A 301 -1.06 -13.71 1.55
N ILE A 302 -0.28 -12.98 0.72
CA ILE A 302 -0.86 -12.36 -0.48
C ILE A 302 -1.31 -13.42 -1.48
N ALA A 303 -0.59 -14.56 -1.57
CA ALA A 303 -1.00 -15.68 -2.40
C ALA A 303 -2.35 -16.28 -1.94
N ALA A 304 -2.56 -16.43 -0.63
CA ALA A 304 -3.82 -16.91 -0.06
C ALA A 304 -4.96 -15.91 -0.27
N ALA A 305 -4.73 -14.62 0.01
CA ALA A 305 -5.72 -13.56 -0.22
C ALA A 305 -6.11 -13.47 -1.70
N GLY A 306 -5.12 -13.50 -2.61
CA GLY A 306 -5.37 -13.46 -4.05
C GLY A 306 -6.21 -14.64 -4.54
N ARG A 307 -5.83 -15.86 -4.19
CA ARG A 307 -6.63 -17.05 -4.55
C ARG A 307 -8.05 -16.96 -4.00
N SER A 308 -8.22 -16.50 -2.77
CA SER A 308 -9.54 -16.38 -2.15
C SER A 308 -10.41 -15.32 -2.81
N ALA A 309 -9.85 -14.16 -3.14
CA ALA A 309 -10.57 -13.08 -3.83
C ALA A 309 -10.98 -13.48 -5.26
N LEU A 310 -10.06 -14.10 -6.02
CA LEU A 310 -10.34 -14.61 -7.37
C LEU A 310 -11.40 -15.73 -7.35
N ALA A 311 -11.29 -16.66 -6.41
CA ALA A 311 -12.29 -17.74 -6.25
C ALA A 311 -13.67 -17.18 -5.86
N ALA A 312 -13.74 -16.17 -4.98
CA ALA A 312 -14.98 -15.51 -4.63
C ALA A 312 -15.61 -14.80 -5.84
N ALA A 313 -14.78 -14.19 -6.70
CA ALA A 313 -15.20 -13.57 -7.96
C ALA A 313 -15.58 -14.61 -9.04
N GLY A 314 -15.13 -15.86 -8.91
CA GLY A 314 -15.34 -16.95 -9.89
C GLY A 314 -14.51 -16.78 -11.15
N VAL A 315 -13.31 -16.18 -11.05
CA VAL A 315 -12.39 -15.92 -12.17
C VAL A 315 -10.97 -16.38 -11.82
N GLY A 316 -10.15 -16.62 -12.84
CA GLY A 316 -8.71 -16.83 -12.72
C GLY A 316 -7.93 -15.52 -12.88
N ILE A 317 -6.63 -15.55 -12.58
CA ILE A 317 -5.77 -14.38 -12.78
C ILE A 317 -5.64 -14.00 -14.26
N ASP A 318 -5.77 -14.96 -15.15
CA ASP A 318 -5.71 -14.74 -16.60
C ASP A 318 -6.95 -14.02 -17.15
N ASP A 319 -8.07 -14.05 -16.42
CA ASP A 319 -9.29 -13.29 -16.75
C ASP A 319 -9.20 -11.82 -16.33
N VAL A 320 -8.20 -11.45 -15.50
CA VAL A 320 -8.02 -10.09 -14.99
C VAL A 320 -7.22 -9.27 -16.00
N ALA A 321 -7.87 -8.28 -16.61
CA ALA A 321 -7.26 -7.41 -17.61
C ALA A 321 -6.42 -6.28 -16.98
N HIS A 322 -6.87 -5.75 -15.87
CA HIS A 322 -6.27 -4.56 -15.23
C HIS A 322 -5.80 -4.87 -13.81
N LEU A 323 -4.59 -4.46 -13.51
CA LEU A 323 -3.93 -4.72 -12.22
C LEU A 323 -3.48 -3.41 -11.56
N ASP A 324 -3.55 -3.37 -10.23
CA ASP A 324 -2.80 -2.40 -9.44
C ASP A 324 -2.20 -3.11 -8.22
N LEU A 325 -0.95 -3.52 -8.35
CA LEU A 325 -0.19 -4.13 -7.27
C LEU A 325 0.42 -3.04 -6.39
N TYR A 326 0.23 -3.15 -5.09
CA TYR A 326 0.74 -2.17 -4.13
C TYR A 326 2.26 -2.03 -4.22
N SER A 327 2.74 -0.82 -4.50
CA SER A 327 4.09 -0.54 -4.99
C SER A 327 4.86 0.45 -4.10
N CYS A 328 4.85 0.23 -2.79
CA CYS A 328 5.65 1.05 -1.88
C CYS A 328 7.17 0.89 -2.10
N PHE A 329 7.60 -0.30 -2.48
CA PHE A 329 8.99 -0.69 -2.80
C PHE A 329 8.99 -1.76 -3.90
N PRO A 330 10.08 -1.91 -4.69
CA PRO A 330 10.16 -2.91 -5.75
C PRO A 330 9.88 -4.33 -5.29
N VAL A 331 10.41 -4.77 -4.15
CA VAL A 331 10.17 -6.12 -3.62
C VAL A 331 8.68 -6.39 -3.37
N ALA A 332 7.90 -5.39 -2.98
CA ALA A 332 6.46 -5.58 -2.74
C ALA A 332 5.72 -5.98 -4.02
N VAL A 333 6.02 -5.32 -5.14
CA VAL A 333 5.44 -5.65 -6.46
C VAL A 333 5.93 -7.01 -6.94
N GLN A 334 7.23 -7.30 -6.79
CA GLN A 334 7.83 -8.57 -7.24
C GLN A 334 7.25 -9.76 -6.49
N VAL A 335 7.11 -9.65 -5.15
CA VAL A 335 6.50 -10.70 -4.32
C VAL A 335 5.03 -10.91 -4.67
N ALA A 336 4.27 -9.83 -4.88
CA ALA A 336 2.88 -9.93 -5.30
C ALA A 336 2.74 -10.54 -6.71
N ALA A 337 3.52 -10.07 -7.67
CA ALA A 337 3.52 -10.61 -9.04
C ALA A 337 3.85 -12.10 -9.04
N GLN A 338 4.87 -12.52 -8.28
CA GLN A 338 5.22 -13.93 -8.15
C GLN A 338 4.09 -14.75 -7.53
N ALA A 339 3.42 -14.23 -6.49
CA ALA A 339 2.31 -14.92 -5.83
C ALA A 339 1.11 -15.16 -6.77
N PHE A 340 0.94 -14.29 -7.75
CA PHE A 340 -0.10 -14.40 -8.79
C PHE A 340 0.39 -15.08 -10.08
N GLY A 341 1.67 -15.44 -10.19
CA GLY A 341 2.23 -16.00 -11.42
C GLY A 341 2.34 -14.98 -12.57
N LEU A 342 2.49 -13.71 -12.26
CA LEU A 342 2.58 -12.62 -13.22
C LEU A 342 4.04 -12.31 -13.57
N PRO A 343 4.39 -12.14 -14.86
CA PRO A 343 5.69 -11.62 -15.24
C PRO A 343 5.79 -10.14 -14.88
N ILE A 344 6.97 -9.71 -14.39
CA ILE A 344 7.16 -8.30 -14.02
C ILE A 344 7.65 -7.43 -15.18
N ASP A 345 8.08 -8.04 -16.26
CA ASP A 345 8.72 -7.43 -17.43
C ASP A 345 7.89 -7.46 -18.71
N ASP A 346 6.66 -7.97 -18.66
CA ASP A 346 5.72 -7.98 -19.77
C ASP A 346 5.04 -6.62 -19.95
N PRO A 347 5.36 -5.83 -20.99
CA PRO A 347 4.74 -4.55 -21.24
C PRO A 347 3.26 -4.65 -21.64
N SER A 348 2.81 -5.81 -22.10
CA SER A 348 1.41 -6.03 -22.48
C SER A 348 0.49 -6.24 -21.29
N ARG A 349 1.07 -6.48 -20.10
CA ARG A 349 0.31 -6.71 -18.86
C ARG A 349 0.82 -5.82 -17.72
N PRO A 350 0.51 -4.52 -17.76
CA PRO A 350 0.95 -3.57 -16.74
C PRO A 350 0.50 -3.97 -15.33
N LEU A 351 1.40 -3.84 -14.35
CA LEU A 351 1.14 -4.20 -12.96
C LEU A 351 0.54 -3.06 -12.13
N SER A 352 0.22 -1.94 -12.76
CA SER A 352 -0.42 -0.78 -12.15
C SER A 352 -1.31 -0.06 -13.14
N VAL A 353 -2.40 0.55 -12.65
CA VAL A 353 -3.22 1.52 -13.39
C VAL A 353 -2.96 2.96 -12.92
N THR A 354 -2.21 3.15 -11.83
CA THR A 354 -1.92 4.47 -11.25
C THR A 354 -0.54 4.99 -11.57
N GLY A 355 0.44 4.11 -11.73
CA GLY A 355 1.87 4.42 -11.80
C GLY A 355 2.62 4.27 -10.47
N GLY A 356 1.96 3.77 -9.41
CA GLY A 356 2.59 3.37 -8.16
C GLY A 356 2.91 4.50 -7.18
N LEU A 357 3.23 4.13 -5.94
CA LEU A 357 3.38 5.06 -4.82
C LEU A 357 4.53 6.06 -4.96
N THR A 358 5.53 5.78 -5.79
CA THR A 358 6.63 6.71 -6.05
C THR A 358 6.16 7.88 -6.92
N PHE A 359 5.44 7.59 -7.99
CA PHE A 359 5.09 8.56 -9.04
C PHE A 359 3.65 9.06 -8.92
N ALA A 360 2.69 8.16 -8.71
CA ALA A 360 1.31 8.57 -8.43
C ALA A 360 1.19 9.26 -7.08
N GLY A 361 2.08 8.94 -6.14
CA GLY A 361 2.10 9.45 -4.78
C GLY A 361 1.73 8.37 -3.75
N GLY A 362 2.33 8.48 -2.58
CA GLY A 362 2.14 7.58 -1.45
C GLY A 362 1.49 8.28 -0.26
N PRO A 363 0.18 8.58 -0.31
CA PRO A 363 -0.51 9.29 0.77
C PRO A 363 -0.71 8.39 1.99
N GLY A 364 0.37 8.11 2.74
CA GLY A 364 0.35 7.34 3.97
C GLY A 364 -0.33 5.98 3.78
N ASN A 365 -1.41 5.76 4.54
CA ASN A 365 -2.20 4.53 4.45
C ASN A 365 -3.20 4.53 3.27
N ASN A 366 -3.39 5.66 2.58
CA ASN A 366 -4.55 5.89 1.73
C ASN A 366 -4.38 5.53 0.25
N TYR A 367 -3.19 5.09 -0.18
CA TYR A 367 -2.90 4.86 -1.60
C TYR A 367 -3.94 3.96 -2.29
N THR A 368 -4.36 2.87 -1.65
CA THR A 368 -5.27 1.93 -2.31
C THR A 368 -6.65 2.52 -2.62
N LEU A 369 -7.11 3.59 -1.94
CA LEU A 369 -8.32 4.30 -2.38
C LEU A 369 -8.11 4.98 -3.73
N HIS A 370 -6.94 5.57 -3.98
CA HIS A 370 -6.57 6.12 -5.29
C HIS A 370 -6.50 5.02 -6.36
N SER A 371 -5.94 3.87 -6.01
CA SER A 371 -5.90 2.68 -6.86
C SER A 371 -7.31 2.21 -7.25
N ILE A 372 -8.22 2.05 -6.29
CA ILE A 372 -9.60 1.62 -6.52
C ILE A 372 -10.37 2.67 -7.34
N ALA A 373 -10.17 3.97 -7.04
CA ALA A 373 -10.83 5.04 -7.79
C ALA A 373 -10.38 5.05 -9.27
N THR A 374 -9.08 4.90 -9.53
CA THR A 374 -8.54 4.79 -10.88
C THR A 374 -9.01 3.51 -11.56
N MET A 375 -9.00 2.37 -10.86
CA MET A 375 -9.49 1.09 -11.38
C MET A 375 -10.97 1.18 -11.81
N ALA A 376 -11.81 1.85 -11.03
CA ALA A 376 -13.20 2.04 -11.38
C ALA A 376 -13.36 2.85 -12.68
N GLN A 377 -12.55 3.89 -12.89
CA GLN A 377 -12.56 4.67 -14.13
C GLN A 377 -12.08 3.84 -15.33
N VAL A 378 -11.03 3.02 -15.15
CA VAL A 378 -10.51 2.11 -16.17
C VAL A 378 -11.58 1.09 -16.58
N LEU A 379 -12.23 0.45 -15.60
CA LEU A 379 -13.28 -0.54 -15.87
C LEU A 379 -14.53 0.05 -16.54
N ARG A 380 -14.86 1.33 -16.26
CA ARG A 380 -15.92 2.03 -16.97
C ARG A 380 -15.56 2.36 -18.42
N ALA A 381 -14.27 2.56 -18.70
CA ALA A 381 -13.75 2.78 -20.04
C ALA A 381 -13.56 1.47 -20.84
N ASP A 382 -13.36 0.35 -20.13
CA ASP A 382 -13.24 -1.01 -20.69
C ASP A 382 -14.28 -1.94 -20.05
N PRO A 383 -15.58 -1.77 -20.41
CA PRO A 383 -16.68 -2.49 -19.79
C PRO A 383 -16.51 -4.02 -19.94
N GLU A 384 -17.02 -4.73 -18.92
CA GLU A 384 -17.00 -6.19 -18.83
C GLU A 384 -15.62 -6.83 -18.55
N SER A 385 -14.54 -6.07 -18.54
CA SER A 385 -13.24 -6.54 -18.04
C SER A 385 -13.23 -6.70 -16.52
N TYR A 386 -12.25 -7.47 -16.01
CA TYR A 386 -11.98 -7.57 -14.57
C TYR A 386 -10.72 -6.81 -14.21
N GLY A 387 -10.78 -6.13 -13.06
CA GLY A 387 -9.65 -5.46 -12.43
C GLY A 387 -9.35 -6.03 -11.06
N LEU A 388 -8.08 -6.05 -10.67
CA LEU A 388 -7.62 -6.49 -9.36
C LEU A 388 -6.73 -5.42 -8.73
N THR A 389 -7.03 -5.08 -7.48
CA THR A 389 -6.18 -4.21 -6.64
C THR A 389 -5.63 -4.97 -5.46
N THR A 390 -4.41 -4.66 -5.06
CA THR A 390 -3.83 -5.13 -3.81
C THR A 390 -3.58 -3.98 -2.85
N ALA A 391 -3.66 -4.27 -1.56
CA ALA A 391 -3.34 -3.36 -0.48
C ALA A 391 -2.38 -4.04 0.48
N LEU A 392 -1.47 -3.26 1.09
CA LEU A 392 -0.41 -3.80 1.91
C LEU A 392 -0.16 -2.93 3.13
N GLY A 393 -0.10 -3.54 4.31
CA GLY A 393 0.23 -2.89 5.56
C GLY A 393 1.49 -3.47 6.20
N TRP A 394 2.23 -2.60 6.91
CA TRP A 394 3.53 -2.91 7.50
C TRP A 394 4.54 -3.43 6.47
N TYR A 395 5.29 -4.46 6.80
CA TYR A 395 6.44 -4.99 6.03
C TYR A 395 6.01 -6.25 5.26
N ILE A 396 5.12 -6.12 4.28
CA ILE A 396 4.47 -7.25 3.59
C ILE A 396 3.74 -8.15 4.62
N THR A 397 3.17 -7.54 5.67
CA THR A 397 2.59 -8.28 6.79
C THR A 397 1.08 -8.44 6.65
N LYS A 398 0.37 -7.35 6.27
CA LYS A 398 -1.09 -7.36 6.16
C LYS A 398 -1.48 -7.14 4.70
N HIS A 399 -2.40 -7.92 4.19
CA HIS A 399 -2.82 -7.86 2.81
C HIS A 399 -4.33 -7.71 2.67
N GLY A 400 -4.73 -6.89 1.68
CA GLY A 400 -6.09 -6.83 1.17
C GLY A 400 -6.08 -7.01 -0.35
N VAL A 401 -7.05 -7.72 -0.88
CA VAL A 401 -7.23 -7.92 -2.32
C VAL A 401 -8.68 -7.66 -2.67
N GLY A 402 -8.91 -6.94 -3.77
CA GLY A 402 -10.23 -6.70 -4.34
C GLY A 402 -10.27 -7.04 -5.83
N VAL A 403 -11.35 -7.66 -6.27
CA VAL A 403 -11.65 -7.94 -7.68
C VAL A 403 -12.91 -7.20 -8.07
N PHE A 404 -12.86 -6.45 -9.16
CA PHE A 404 -13.90 -5.54 -9.62
C PHE A 404 -14.25 -5.78 -11.09
N SER A 405 -15.49 -5.47 -11.48
CA SER A 405 -15.93 -5.44 -12.87
C SER A 405 -17.21 -4.58 -13.02
N THR A 406 -17.49 -4.10 -14.23
CA THR A 406 -18.81 -3.55 -14.56
C THR A 406 -19.87 -4.62 -14.81
N ARG A 407 -19.48 -5.89 -14.94
CA ARG A 407 -20.41 -7.04 -15.04
C ARG A 407 -21.16 -7.21 -13.72
N PRO A 408 -22.46 -7.40 -13.72
CA PRO A 408 -23.18 -7.80 -12.51
C PRO A 408 -22.67 -9.12 -11.95
N PRO A 409 -22.42 -9.21 -10.62
CA PRO A 409 -21.98 -10.44 -10.01
C PRO A 409 -23.11 -11.47 -9.97
N ARG A 410 -22.76 -12.75 -10.07
CA ARG A 410 -23.72 -13.88 -10.00
C ARG A 410 -24.16 -14.19 -8.57
N ARG A 411 -23.46 -13.70 -7.57
CA ARG A 411 -23.67 -13.95 -6.14
C ARG A 411 -23.46 -12.65 -5.37
N LEU A 412 -24.11 -12.52 -4.22
CA LEU A 412 -23.83 -11.44 -3.31
C LEU A 412 -22.37 -11.48 -2.87
N PHE A 413 -21.79 -10.30 -2.68
CA PHE A 413 -20.43 -10.14 -2.21
C PHE A 413 -20.21 -10.82 -0.85
N ARG A 414 -19.07 -11.45 -0.70
CA ARG A 414 -18.60 -11.99 0.58
C ARG A 414 -17.10 -11.71 0.74
N ALA A 415 -16.77 -11.05 1.83
CA ALA A 415 -15.37 -10.89 2.23
C ALA A 415 -14.82 -12.20 2.82
N VAL A 416 -13.56 -12.50 2.52
CA VAL A 416 -12.87 -13.70 3.00
C VAL A 416 -11.65 -13.29 3.81
N GLU A 417 -11.55 -13.75 5.05
CA GLU A 417 -10.28 -13.75 5.78
C GLU A 417 -9.57 -15.05 5.41
N ALA A 418 -8.47 -14.93 4.65
CA ALA A 418 -7.74 -16.08 4.14
C ALA A 418 -6.61 -16.45 5.10
N GLU A 419 -6.44 -17.75 5.33
CA GLU A 419 -5.37 -18.28 6.16
C GLU A 419 -4.20 -18.72 5.28
N PRO A 420 -3.01 -18.10 5.42
CA PRO A 420 -1.83 -18.54 4.70
C PRO A 420 -1.26 -19.84 5.30
N VAL A 421 -0.75 -20.70 4.45
CA VAL A 421 0.10 -21.81 4.88
C VAL A 421 1.53 -21.29 4.90
N ALA A 422 1.91 -20.68 6.01
CA ALA A 422 3.24 -20.11 6.21
C ALA A 422 4.11 -21.02 7.09
N ALA A 423 5.36 -21.19 6.68
CA ALA A 423 6.38 -21.81 7.54
C ALA A 423 7.13 -20.71 8.31
N ARG A 424 7.42 -20.99 9.58
CA ARG A 424 8.24 -20.12 10.43
C ARG A 424 9.69 -20.58 10.37
N ARG A 425 10.58 -19.61 10.57
CA ARG A 425 12.00 -19.84 10.82
C ARG A 425 12.29 -19.58 12.30
N GLU A 426 13.07 -20.46 12.90
CA GLU A 426 13.62 -20.21 14.23
C GLU A 426 14.55 -19.00 14.21
N ILE A 427 14.56 -18.25 15.29
CA ILE A 427 15.45 -17.09 15.48
C ILE A 427 16.48 -17.39 16.56
N ALA A 428 17.71 -16.88 16.38
CA ALA A 428 18.83 -17.03 17.29
C ALA A 428 19.39 -15.66 17.70
N PRO A 429 18.68 -14.88 18.56
CA PRO A 429 19.15 -13.58 19.00
C PRO A 429 20.49 -13.67 19.73
N GLY A 430 21.46 -12.81 19.36
CA GLY A 430 22.77 -12.79 20.00
C GLY A 430 23.64 -14.01 19.71
N TYR A 431 23.37 -14.73 18.62
CA TYR A 431 24.17 -15.87 18.19
C TYR A 431 25.64 -15.45 17.92
N THR A 432 26.57 -16.27 18.35
CA THR A 432 27.99 -16.18 18.03
C THR A 432 28.47 -17.50 17.44
N GLY A 433 29.34 -17.43 16.43
CA GLY A 433 29.86 -18.60 15.69
C GLY A 433 29.74 -18.44 14.19
N SER A 434 30.02 -19.52 13.48
CA SER A 434 29.92 -19.55 12.02
C SER A 434 28.51 -19.45 11.51
N ALA A 435 28.27 -18.64 10.49
CA ALA A 435 26.96 -18.45 9.86
C ALA A 435 27.14 -18.18 8.35
N THR A 436 26.02 -18.13 7.63
CA THR A 436 26.00 -17.79 6.19
C THR A 436 25.16 -16.55 5.97
N VAL A 437 25.65 -15.56 5.22
CA VAL A 437 24.91 -14.34 4.89
C VAL A 437 23.71 -14.68 4.01
N GLU A 438 22.49 -14.50 4.56
CA GLU A 438 21.23 -14.71 3.84
C GLU A 438 20.79 -13.46 3.06
N ALA A 439 20.89 -12.30 3.71
CA ALA A 439 20.51 -11.01 3.14
C ALA A 439 21.21 -9.88 3.89
N TYR A 440 21.27 -8.69 3.30
CA TYR A 440 21.80 -7.51 3.97
C TYR A 440 21.21 -6.23 3.40
N THR A 441 21.33 -5.14 4.15
CA THR A 441 21.11 -3.77 3.68
C THR A 441 22.12 -2.82 4.30
N VAL A 442 22.44 -1.75 3.58
CA VAL A 442 23.30 -0.68 4.05
C VAL A 442 22.46 0.60 4.16
N PRO A 443 22.04 1.03 5.36
CA PRO A 443 21.44 2.33 5.60
C PRO A 443 22.39 3.48 5.28
N TYR A 444 21.88 4.57 4.68
CA TYR A 444 22.63 5.77 4.38
C TYR A 444 22.03 6.99 5.09
N ARG A 445 22.88 7.81 5.67
CA ARG A 445 22.53 9.12 6.20
C ARG A 445 22.95 10.23 5.23
N LYS A 446 22.15 11.28 5.16
CA LYS A 446 22.52 12.49 4.41
C LYS A 446 23.49 13.33 5.23
N THR A 447 24.64 13.66 4.65
CA THR A 447 25.61 14.60 5.22
C THR A 447 25.73 15.86 4.33
N ARG A 448 26.60 16.79 4.69
CA ARG A 448 26.90 17.96 3.85
C ARG A 448 27.65 17.59 2.59
N ASP A 449 28.46 16.54 2.66
CA ASP A 449 29.37 16.13 1.59
C ASP A 449 28.79 15.02 0.70
N GLY A 450 27.60 14.52 1.02
CA GLY A 450 26.91 13.47 0.26
C GLY A 450 26.17 12.46 1.14
N ASP A 451 25.90 11.30 0.58
CA ASP A 451 25.30 10.18 1.32
C ASP A 451 26.41 9.28 1.87
N GLU A 452 26.42 9.06 3.17
CA GLU A 452 27.39 8.19 3.86
C GLU A 452 26.70 6.93 4.37
N PRO A 453 27.31 5.73 4.15
CA PRO A 453 26.82 4.52 4.77
C PRO A 453 26.98 4.61 6.29
N GLU A 454 25.92 4.26 7.02
CA GLU A 454 25.88 4.38 8.48
C GLU A 454 26.24 3.07 9.18
N ALA A 455 25.82 1.97 8.60
CA ALA A 455 25.97 0.62 9.12
C ALA A 455 25.71 -0.39 8.01
N VAL A 456 25.94 -1.64 8.27
CA VAL A 456 25.32 -2.74 7.52
C VAL A 456 24.48 -3.57 8.48
N VAL A 457 23.24 -3.87 8.09
CA VAL A 457 22.38 -4.82 8.79
C VAL A 457 22.36 -6.11 8.00
N ILE A 458 22.79 -7.18 8.63
CA ILE A 458 23.02 -8.49 8.02
C ILE A 458 22.06 -9.50 8.65
N SER A 459 21.29 -10.19 7.81
CA SER A 459 20.60 -11.41 8.17
C SER A 459 21.51 -12.59 7.84
N ALA A 460 21.79 -13.43 8.81
CA ALA A 460 22.61 -14.61 8.64
C ALA A 460 21.90 -15.87 9.15
N LEU A 461 22.19 -17.00 8.52
CA LEU A 461 21.68 -18.31 8.91
C LEU A 461 22.79 -19.09 9.65
N THR A 462 22.45 -19.55 10.84
CA THR A 462 23.28 -20.46 11.63
C THR A 462 23.37 -21.83 10.95
N PRO A 463 24.30 -22.71 11.31
CA PRO A 463 24.45 -24.04 10.71
C PRO A 463 23.20 -24.92 10.83
N ASP A 464 22.36 -24.73 11.85
CA ASP A 464 21.07 -25.42 12.04
C ASP A 464 19.89 -24.71 11.37
N GLY A 465 20.16 -23.60 10.66
CA GLY A 465 19.20 -22.87 9.84
C GLY A 465 18.36 -21.84 10.58
N ALA A 466 18.67 -21.54 11.85
CA ALA A 466 18.04 -20.44 12.56
C ALA A 466 18.54 -19.09 12.02
N ARG A 467 17.74 -18.03 12.14
CA ARG A 467 18.10 -16.69 11.66
C ARG A 467 18.60 -15.82 12.81
N THR A 468 19.72 -15.13 12.58
CA THR A 468 20.23 -14.08 13.46
C THR A 468 20.42 -12.78 12.68
N LEU A 469 20.47 -11.65 13.40
CA LEU A 469 20.79 -10.35 12.85
C LEU A 469 22.06 -9.80 13.48
N VAL A 470 22.88 -9.15 12.66
CA VAL A 470 24.09 -8.41 13.08
C VAL A 470 24.01 -6.99 12.51
N ARG A 471 24.32 -5.98 13.32
CA ARG A 471 24.46 -4.59 12.88
C ARG A 471 25.90 -4.15 13.05
N ALA A 472 26.68 -4.19 11.99
CA ALA A 472 28.09 -3.74 12.02
C ALA A 472 28.20 -2.26 11.59
N CYS A 473 29.03 -1.53 12.32
CA CYS A 473 29.27 -0.10 12.10
C CYS A 473 30.74 0.24 11.80
N ASP A 474 31.63 -0.76 11.80
CA ASP A 474 33.03 -0.56 11.46
C ASP A 474 33.22 -0.37 9.95
N ALA A 475 34.24 0.45 9.60
CA ALA A 475 34.43 0.87 8.22
C ALA A 475 34.80 -0.29 7.27
N ASP A 476 35.56 -1.27 7.76
CA ASP A 476 36.01 -2.39 6.94
C ASP A 476 34.86 -3.32 6.58
N THR A 477 34.00 -3.63 7.54
CA THR A 477 32.79 -4.41 7.29
C THR A 477 31.81 -3.64 6.37
N ILE A 478 31.58 -2.34 6.61
CA ILE A 478 30.73 -1.52 5.72
C ILE A 478 31.27 -1.54 4.30
N ALA A 479 32.59 -1.34 4.10
CA ALA A 479 33.21 -1.35 2.76
C ALA A 479 33.02 -2.72 2.07
N ALA A 480 33.21 -3.82 2.79
CA ALA A 480 33.04 -5.17 2.24
C ALA A 480 31.63 -5.42 1.70
N PHE A 481 30.59 -4.85 2.32
CA PHE A 481 29.20 -5.00 1.88
C PHE A 481 28.76 -3.93 0.87
N THR A 482 29.42 -2.77 0.85
CA THR A 482 29.15 -1.70 -0.12
C THR A 482 29.82 -2.02 -1.46
N ASP A 483 31.13 -2.30 -1.44
CA ASP A 483 31.95 -2.52 -2.63
C ASP A 483 31.87 -3.97 -3.14
N GLY A 484 31.80 -4.92 -2.21
CA GLY A 484 31.63 -6.35 -2.49
C GLY A 484 30.19 -6.82 -2.58
N ASP A 485 29.98 -8.11 -2.70
CA ASP A 485 28.68 -8.79 -2.66
C ASP A 485 28.76 -10.09 -1.86
N PRO A 486 28.77 -10.02 -0.53
CA PRO A 486 28.96 -11.18 0.32
C PRO A 486 27.70 -12.04 0.53
N LEU A 487 26.68 -11.96 -0.34
CA LEU A 487 25.56 -12.89 -0.29
C LEU A 487 26.02 -14.34 -0.41
N GLY A 488 25.55 -15.19 0.51
CA GLY A 488 25.95 -16.60 0.58
C GLY A 488 27.35 -16.84 1.13
N ALA A 489 28.11 -15.80 1.49
CA ALA A 489 29.42 -15.95 2.09
C ALA A 489 29.35 -16.54 3.50
N SER A 490 30.36 -17.34 3.86
CA SER A 490 30.56 -17.79 5.24
C SER A 490 31.14 -16.67 6.09
N VAL A 491 30.67 -16.55 7.31
CA VAL A 491 31.07 -15.51 8.25
C VAL A 491 31.22 -16.08 9.64
N GLU A 492 32.08 -15.43 10.44
CA GLU A 492 32.19 -15.68 11.89
C GLU A 492 31.61 -14.48 12.63
N ILE A 493 30.57 -14.71 13.43
CA ILE A 493 29.91 -13.71 14.26
C ILE A 493 30.53 -13.81 15.66
N THR A 494 31.15 -12.74 16.11
CA THR A 494 31.80 -12.70 17.43
C THR A 494 31.02 -11.89 18.45
N ASP A 495 30.16 -10.99 17.99
CA ASP A 495 29.24 -10.19 18.82
C ASP A 495 28.03 -9.71 17.97
N ALA A 496 27.04 -9.09 18.60
CA ALA A 496 25.87 -8.52 17.95
C ALA A 496 26.21 -7.42 16.91
N ASP A 497 27.39 -6.84 17.00
CA ASP A 497 27.90 -5.77 16.12
C ASP A 497 29.18 -6.14 15.38
N LYS A 498 29.66 -7.40 15.48
CA LYS A 498 30.95 -7.83 14.92
C LYS A 498 30.85 -9.10 14.11
N ILE A 499 31.26 -8.99 12.87
CA ILE A 499 31.28 -10.09 11.90
C ILE A 499 32.60 -10.06 11.09
N THR A 500 33.10 -11.22 10.76
CA THR A 500 34.28 -11.37 9.89
C THR A 500 33.88 -12.26 8.71
N LEU A 501 34.17 -11.83 7.49
CA LEU A 501 34.07 -12.66 6.28
C LEU A 501 35.19 -13.70 6.28
N LEU A 502 34.84 -14.98 6.02
CA LEU A 502 35.78 -16.10 6.00
C LEU A 502 36.33 -16.40 4.62
#